data_fe60305a72aff6c746f46bd352b258b0
#
_entry.id   fe60305a72aff6c746f46bd352b258b0
#
_cell.length_a   1.000
_cell.length_b   1.000
_cell.length_c   1.000
_cell.angle_alpha   90.00
_cell.angle_beta   90.00
_cell.angle_gamma   90.00
#
_symmetry.space_group_name_H-M   'P 1'
#
loop_
_entity.id
_entity.type
_entity.pdbx_description
1 polymer ?
#
loop_
_entity_poly.entity_id
_entity_poly.type
_entity_poly.pdbx_seq_one_letter_code
_entity_poly.pdbx_strand_id
1 'polypeptide(L)'
;MPQEPGTGKEILSVAVWEPVPDMEAVSLATVRELSSIVAAKGYGRDLLCRDRESHYLLIRHWKSEDARSAALEDPDMLRCWARLGNEIQIVKVYETLTEVPLDNP
;
A
#
# COMPACT_ATOMS: atom_id res chain seq x y z
N MET A 1 6.62 24.31 13.92
CA MET A 1 6.37 23.91 13.58
C MET A 1 6.44 23.26 12.95
N PRO A 2 6.52 23.35 13.02
CA PRO A 2 6.41 22.65 12.34
C PRO A 2 6.43 21.95 11.70
N GLN A 3 6.28 21.75 11.60
CA GLN A 3 6.15 21.10 10.90
C GLN A 3 6.08 20.64 10.16
N GLU A 4 6.04 20.68 10.22
CA GLU A 4 5.84 20.25 9.58
C GLU A 4 5.91 19.84 8.71
N PRO A 5 5.91 19.83 8.81
CA PRO A 5 5.85 19.36 8.09
C PRO A 5 5.98 18.99 7.25
N GLY A 6 6.28 18.82 7.17
CA GLY A 6 6.29 18.63 6.33
C GLY A 6 5.98 18.68 5.66
N THR A 7 5.64 19.09 5.80
CA THR A 7 5.02 19.11 5.35
C THR A 7 5.06 18.46 4.48
N GLY A 8 5.00 18.17 5.01
CA GLY A 8 5.24 17.20 4.54
C GLY A 8 4.63 16.71 3.43
N LYS A 9 5.35 16.18 2.77
CA LYS A 9 4.89 15.51 1.59
C LYS A 9 4.58 14.09 1.97
N GLU A 10 3.38 13.67 1.64
CA GLU A 10 3.03 12.28 1.84
C GLU A 10 3.73 11.45 0.79
N ILE A 11 4.08 10.24 1.20
CA ILE A 11 4.65 9.25 0.30
C ILE A 11 3.58 8.19 0.09
N LEU A 12 3.25 7.95 -1.15
CA LEU A 12 2.21 7.00 -1.50
C LEU A 12 2.79 5.85 -2.29
N SER A 13 2.21 4.68 -2.08
CA SER A 13 2.43 3.54 -2.97
C SER A 13 1.07 3.12 -3.51
N VAL A 14 1.01 2.73 -4.76
CA VAL A 14 -0.23 2.25 -5.36
C VAL A 14 0.07 0.96 -6.09
N ALA A 15 -0.68 -0.08 -5.78
CA ALA A 15 -0.60 -1.34 -6.50
C ALA A 15 -1.95 -1.60 -7.16
N VAL A 16 -1.94 -1.77 -8.47
CA VAL A 16 -3.11 -2.16 -9.23
C VAL A 16 -2.97 -3.64 -9.51
N TRP A 17 -3.99 -4.42 -9.12
CA TRP A 17 -3.87 -5.86 -9.20
C TRP A 17 -5.22 -6.51 -9.46
N GLU A 18 -5.19 -7.76 -9.87
CA GLU A 18 -6.39 -8.57 -10.01
C GLU A 18 -6.13 -9.94 -9.40
N PRO A 19 -7.16 -10.55 -8.84
CA PRO A 19 -6.98 -11.89 -8.27
C PRO A 19 -6.70 -12.91 -9.36
N VAL A 20 -5.87 -13.88 -9.04
CA VAL A 20 -5.77 -15.08 -9.86
C VAL A 20 -7.17 -15.75 -9.84
N PRO A 21 -7.60 -16.42 -10.92
CA PRO A 21 -8.92 -17.06 -10.92
C PRO A 21 -9.15 -17.91 -9.68
N ASP A 22 -10.32 -17.75 -9.09
CA ASP A 22 -10.77 -18.46 -7.87
C ASP A 22 -10.06 -18.03 -6.60
N MET A 23 -9.23 -16.98 -6.65
CA MET A 23 -8.46 -16.54 -5.49
C MET A 23 -8.95 -15.21 -4.94
N GLU A 24 -10.10 -14.73 -5.36
CA GLU A 24 -10.53 -13.39 -4.94
C GLU A 24 -10.70 -13.31 -3.42
N ALA A 25 -11.44 -14.24 -2.83
CA ALA A 25 -11.67 -14.19 -1.39
C ALA A 25 -10.39 -14.36 -0.61
N VAL A 26 -9.52 -15.27 -1.05
CA VAL A 26 -8.24 -15.53 -0.38
C VAL A 26 -7.34 -14.30 -0.46
N SER A 27 -7.24 -13.70 -1.66
CA SER A 27 -6.38 -12.54 -1.84
C SER A 27 -6.85 -11.35 -1.02
N LEU A 28 -8.16 -11.13 -0.94
CA LEU A 28 -8.69 -10.04 -0.12
C LEU A 28 -8.40 -10.27 1.35
N ALA A 29 -8.47 -11.51 1.82
CA ALA A 29 -8.13 -11.82 3.21
C ALA A 29 -6.65 -11.50 3.48
N THR A 30 -5.77 -11.87 2.56
CA THR A 30 -4.35 -11.59 2.71
C THR A 30 -4.07 -10.08 2.70
N VAL A 31 -4.74 -9.35 1.79
CA VAL A 31 -4.57 -7.89 1.72
C VAL A 31 -5.06 -7.25 3.02
N ARG A 32 -6.17 -7.73 3.57
CA ARG A 32 -6.68 -7.19 4.83
C ARG A 32 -5.71 -7.44 5.98
N GLU A 33 -5.10 -8.63 5.99
CA GLU A 33 -4.08 -8.93 7.00
C GLU A 33 -2.89 -8.00 6.85
N LEU A 34 -2.42 -7.82 5.63
CA LEU A 34 -1.30 -6.91 5.33
C LEU A 34 -1.61 -5.50 5.81
N SER A 35 -2.81 -5.01 5.50
CA SER A 35 -3.21 -3.66 5.87
C SER A 35 -3.33 -3.50 7.38
N SER A 36 -3.76 -4.57 8.08
CA SER A 36 -3.81 -4.56 9.54
C SER A 36 -2.43 -4.45 10.15
N ILE A 37 -1.44 -5.12 9.56
CA ILE A 37 -0.05 -5.03 10.03
C ILE A 37 0.47 -3.61 9.83
N VAL A 38 0.21 -3.03 8.67
CA VAL A 38 0.63 -1.66 8.37
C VAL A 38 0.09 -0.69 9.41
N ALA A 39 -1.19 -0.80 9.73
CA ALA A 39 -1.81 0.08 10.70
C ALA A 39 -1.31 -0.19 12.12
N ALA A 40 -1.24 -1.46 12.52
CA ALA A 40 -0.88 -1.82 13.88
C ALA A 40 0.56 -1.44 14.21
N LYS A 41 1.45 -1.53 13.24
CA LYS A 41 2.86 -1.21 13.46
C LYS A 41 3.18 0.25 13.16
N GLY A 42 2.19 1.03 12.77
CA GLY A 42 2.37 2.45 12.54
C GLY A 42 3.14 2.79 11.28
N TYR A 43 3.18 1.87 10.32
CA TYR A 43 3.89 2.14 9.07
C TYR A 43 3.13 3.11 8.18
N GLY A 44 1.81 3.12 8.28
CA GLY A 44 0.98 3.97 7.44
C GLY A 44 -0.47 3.54 7.50
N ARG A 45 -1.21 3.85 6.47
CA ARG A 45 -2.61 3.42 6.37
C ARG A 45 -2.93 3.08 4.92
N ASP A 46 -3.80 2.13 4.76
CA ASP A 46 -4.17 1.61 3.45
C ASP A 46 -5.60 1.98 3.11
N LEU A 47 -5.83 2.18 1.81
CA LEU A 47 -7.16 2.33 1.25
C LEU A 47 -7.27 1.36 0.08
N LEU A 48 -8.31 0.56 0.08
CA LEU A 48 -8.54 -0.40 -1.00
C LEU A 48 -9.71 0.06 -1.84
N CYS A 49 -9.49 0.17 -3.13
CA CYS A 49 -10.50 0.59 -4.09
C CYS A 49 -10.64 -0.47 -5.17
N ARG A 50 -11.73 -0.39 -5.91
CA ARG A 50 -11.99 -1.29 -7.02
C ARG A 50 -12.44 -0.43 -8.19
N ASP A 51 -11.86 -0.68 -9.37
CA ASP A 51 -12.26 0.09 -10.55
C ASP A 51 -13.38 -0.63 -11.28
N ARG A 52 -13.82 -0.05 -12.39
CA ARG A 52 -14.94 -0.59 -13.14
C ARG A 52 -14.59 -1.84 -13.93
N GLU A 53 -13.30 -2.11 -14.08
CA GLU A 53 -12.81 -3.26 -14.84
C GLU A 53 -12.44 -4.42 -13.95
N SER A 54 -12.85 -4.34 -12.69
CA SER A 54 -12.60 -5.38 -11.69
C SER A 54 -11.15 -5.51 -11.26
N HIS A 55 -10.37 -4.45 -11.44
CA HIS A 55 -9.06 -4.36 -10.83
C HIS A 55 -9.20 -3.78 -9.44
N TYR A 56 -8.33 -4.20 -8.55
CA TYR A 56 -8.23 -3.62 -7.22
C TYR A 56 -7.05 -2.67 -7.19
N LEU A 57 -7.20 -1.61 -6.42
CA LEU A 57 -6.14 -0.65 -6.20
C LEU A 57 -5.90 -0.54 -4.71
N LEU A 58 -4.70 -0.92 -4.28
CA LEU A 58 -4.31 -0.72 -2.90
C LEU A 58 -3.46 0.53 -2.84
N ILE A 59 -3.96 1.54 -2.13
CA ILE A 59 -3.30 2.82 -2.00
C ILE A 59 -2.78 2.91 -0.58
N ARG A 60 -1.47 3.04 -0.43
CA ARG A 60 -0.85 3.12 0.89
C ARG A 60 -0.25 4.48 1.12
N HIS A 61 -0.66 5.09 2.23
CA HIS A 61 -0.08 6.33 2.72
C HIS A 61 0.96 5.95 3.76
N TRP A 62 2.24 6.10 3.43
CA TRP A 62 3.31 5.80 4.37
C TRP A 62 3.46 6.92 5.37
N LYS A 63 3.70 6.57 6.61
CA LYS A 63 3.90 7.56 7.65
C LYS A 63 5.16 8.38 7.42
N SER A 64 6.21 7.74 6.89
CA SER A 64 7.49 8.39 6.65
C SER A 64 8.32 7.46 5.78
N GLU A 65 9.43 7.97 5.28
CA GLU A 65 10.37 7.13 4.56
C GLU A 65 10.98 6.08 5.46
N ASP A 66 11.24 6.43 6.73
CA ASP A 66 11.76 5.46 7.68
C ASP A 66 10.77 4.33 7.92
N ALA A 67 9.48 4.66 8.03
CA ALA A 67 8.45 3.65 8.20
C ALA A 67 8.38 2.73 7.00
N ARG A 68 8.48 3.30 5.80
CA ARG A 68 8.48 2.51 4.57
C ARG A 68 9.66 1.55 4.54
N SER A 69 10.85 2.05 4.86
CA SER A 69 12.05 1.21 4.88
C SER A 69 11.92 0.08 5.88
N ALA A 70 11.39 0.37 7.07
CA ALA A 70 11.20 -0.64 8.10
C ALA A 70 10.21 -1.71 7.64
N ALA A 71 9.12 -1.29 6.97
CA ALA A 71 8.11 -2.23 6.50
C ALA A 71 8.67 -3.19 5.46
N LEU A 72 9.57 -2.72 4.60
CA LEU A 72 10.16 -3.55 3.56
C LEU A 72 11.03 -4.67 4.12
N GLU A 73 11.42 -4.59 5.38
CA GLU A 73 12.22 -5.62 6.04
C GLU A 73 11.47 -6.35 7.13
N ASP A 74 10.19 -6.03 7.30
CA ASP A 74 9.38 -6.63 8.36
C ASP A 74 8.98 -8.06 7.98
N PRO A 75 9.30 -9.05 8.81
CA PRO A 75 8.96 -10.45 8.47
C PRO A 75 7.48 -10.69 8.27
N ASP A 76 6.62 -10.00 9.01
CA ASP A 76 5.17 -10.18 8.86
C ASP A 76 4.70 -9.65 7.52
N MET A 77 5.24 -8.50 7.09
CA MET A 77 4.94 -7.95 5.77
C MET A 77 5.43 -8.89 4.68
N LEU A 78 6.65 -9.39 4.83
CA LEU A 78 7.24 -10.29 3.83
C LEU A 78 6.45 -11.57 3.67
N ARG A 79 5.91 -12.11 4.77
CA ARG A 79 5.08 -13.31 4.70
C ARG A 79 3.79 -13.05 3.90
N CYS A 80 3.17 -11.91 4.11
CA CYS A 80 1.98 -11.56 3.35
C CYS A 80 2.29 -11.38 1.87
N TRP A 81 3.39 -10.70 1.56
CA TRP A 81 3.78 -10.50 0.16
C TRP A 81 4.08 -11.83 -0.52
N ALA A 82 4.71 -12.76 0.19
CA ALA A 82 4.99 -14.08 -0.39
C ALA A 82 3.71 -14.82 -0.74
N ARG A 83 2.69 -14.73 0.13
CA ARG A 83 1.39 -15.36 -0.17
C ARG A 83 0.72 -14.68 -1.35
N LEU A 84 0.76 -13.35 -1.39
CA LEU A 84 0.13 -12.60 -2.48
C LEU A 84 0.72 -12.96 -3.83
N GLY A 85 1.98 -13.33 -3.87
CA GLY A 85 2.62 -13.73 -5.12
C GLY A 85 1.91 -14.87 -5.84
N ASN A 86 1.17 -15.71 -5.11
CA ASN A 86 0.41 -16.81 -5.67
C ASN A 86 -1.08 -16.50 -5.79
N GLU A 87 -1.53 -15.38 -5.27
CA GLU A 87 -2.95 -15.08 -5.15
C GLU A 87 -3.40 -13.97 -6.08
N ILE A 88 -2.48 -13.12 -6.53
CA ILE A 88 -2.84 -12.00 -7.37
C ILE A 88 -1.88 -11.88 -8.55
N GLN A 89 -2.33 -11.14 -9.55
CA GLN A 89 -1.48 -10.69 -10.64
C GLN A 89 -1.38 -9.19 -10.56
N ILE A 90 -0.15 -8.69 -10.55
CA ILE A 90 0.11 -7.26 -10.52
C ILE A 90 -0.08 -6.70 -11.92
N VAL A 91 -0.92 -5.68 -12.04
CA VAL A 91 -1.12 -4.97 -13.28
C VAL A 91 -0.13 -3.81 -13.37
N LYS A 92 0.01 -3.07 -12.28
CA LYS A 92 0.93 -1.93 -12.24
C LYS A 92 1.25 -1.58 -10.80
N VAL A 93 2.48 -1.16 -10.56
CA VAL A 93 2.89 -0.70 -9.23
C VAL A 93 3.56 0.66 -9.35
N TYR A 94 3.15 1.55 -8.47
CA TYR A 94 3.84 2.82 -8.25
C TYR A 94 4.42 2.71 -6.84
N GLU A 95 5.72 2.46 -6.74
CA GLU A 95 6.31 2.17 -5.43
C GLU A 95 6.41 3.41 -4.57
N THR A 96 6.66 4.54 -5.19
CA THR A 96 6.81 5.79 -4.45
C THR A 96 6.26 6.92 -5.28
N LEU A 97 5.21 7.52 -4.77
CA LEU A 97 4.63 8.71 -5.36
C LEU A 97 4.76 9.81 -4.32
N THR A 98 5.30 10.95 -4.73
CA THR A 98 5.46 12.07 -3.83
C THR A 98 4.47 13.14 -4.22
N GLU A 99 3.76 13.65 -3.24
CA GLU A 99 2.78 14.69 -3.49
C GLU A 99 3.45 15.94 -4.05
N VAL A 100 2.82 16.53 -5.07
CA VAL A 100 3.23 17.83 -5.61
C VAL A 100 2.17 18.82 -5.19
N PRO A 101 2.52 19.85 -4.41
CA PRO A 101 1.54 20.83 -3.99
C PRO A 101 0.92 21.54 -5.18
N LEU A 102 -0.38 21.78 -5.10
CA LEU A 102 -1.11 22.42 -6.19
C LEU A 102 -1.48 23.87 -5.85
N ASP A 103 -1.43 24.21 -4.59
CA ASP A 103 -1.70 25.56 -4.18
C ASP A 103 -0.46 26.38 -4.37
N ASN A 104 -0.51 27.32 -5.01
CA ASN A 104 0.67 27.95 -5.21
C ASN A 104 0.84 28.99 -5.34
N PRO A 105 1.34 29.22 -5.41
CA PRO A 105 2.33 29.81 -5.46
C PRO A 105 2.68 30.68 -5.51
#